data_c4e1f85a13852b8b65c8088d5a35b980
#
_entry.id   c4e1f85a13852b8b65c8088d5a35b980
#
_cell.length_a   1.000
_cell.length_b   1.000
_cell.length_c   1.000
_cell.angle_alpha   90.00
_cell.angle_beta   90.00
_cell.angle_gamma   90.00
#
_symmetry.space_group_name_H-M   'P 1'
#
loop_
_entity.id
_entity.type
_entity.pdbx_description
1 polymer ?
#
loop_
_entity_poly.entity_id
_entity_poly.type
_entity_poly.pdbx_seq_one_letter_code
_entity_poly.pdbx_strand_id
1 'polypeptide(L)'
;MASGETVPGRSKGIGVCAVDAVSGRITCSAMLPSTPNPSHLTMSTDRRFLYCVSELKEFSGISGSTVSAYAVEEGGARLRLLSRQATCGADACFVRLWHNEKWLLAANYSGGSVAVFPVEADHGLGPAACVLRHSGCGTDMRRQEGPHPHQILPAPDKIHVYVPDLGLDRLVCYRFDEEAGWLTKDGWQDIPGLPGQGIRHGVFRADGTRLYVMTEMAAQVNVYSYDPADGSAALLQTCDTVRGTAGKLGAAIRLHPSGKWLYASVRGADVLVTFGVDENGLLTEQSRIGSGGKIPRDFDLTPDGRFLLAANQDSDNLCVFEIDAEGNPHP
;
A
#
# COMPACT_ATOMS: atom_id res chain seq x y z
N MET A 1 -11.88 -16.16 -7.10
CA MET A 1 -13.02 -15.22 -6.91
C MET A 1 -12.79 -14.05 -7.84
N ALA A 2 -13.60 -13.93 -8.85
CA ALA A 2 -13.44 -12.96 -9.95
C ALA A 2 -14.58 -11.93 -9.89
N SER A 3 -14.94 -11.47 -8.72
CA SER A 3 -15.89 -10.39 -8.58
C SER A 3 -15.21 -9.26 -7.83
N GLY A 4 -15.21 -8.07 -8.38
CA GLY A 4 -14.82 -6.84 -7.71
C GLY A 4 -15.78 -6.46 -6.57
N GLU A 5 -16.28 -7.44 -5.84
CA GLU A 5 -17.10 -7.20 -4.66
C GLU A 5 -16.19 -7.01 -3.46
N THR A 6 -16.32 -5.84 -2.86
CA THR A 6 -15.73 -5.56 -1.55
C THR A 6 -16.41 -6.46 -0.53
N VAL A 7 -15.69 -7.49 -0.06
CA VAL A 7 -16.20 -8.33 1.03
C VAL A 7 -16.03 -7.53 2.32
N PRO A 8 -17.12 -7.27 3.07
CA PRO A 8 -16.99 -6.59 4.36
C PRO A 8 -16.03 -7.37 5.26
N GLY A 9 -15.04 -6.66 5.82
CA GLY A 9 -14.13 -7.26 6.79
C GLY A 9 -14.88 -7.77 8.02
N ARG A 10 -14.44 -8.88 8.58
CA ARG A 10 -15.01 -9.45 9.81
C ARG A 10 -14.47 -8.79 11.08
N SER A 11 -13.43 -7.97 10.95
CA SER A 11 -12.84 -7.24 12.07
C SER A 11 -13.83 -6.19 12.62
N LYS A 12 -13.86 -6.08 13.94
CA LYS A 12 -14.68 -5.09 14.66
C LYS A 12 -14.01 -3.72 14.78
N GLY A 13 -12.83 -3.55 14.19
CA GLY A 13 -12.06 -2.31 14.27
C GLY A 13 -10.59 -2.52 13.99
N ILE A 14 -9.75 -1.69 14.61
CA ILE A 14 -8.30 -1.72 14.50
C ILE A 14 -7.71 -2.49 15.68
N GLY A 15 -6.96 -3.55 15.39
CA GLY A 15 -6.22 -4.31 16.39
C GLY A 15 -4.98 -3.58 16.85
N VAL A 16 -4.76 -3.51 18.16
CA VAL A 16 -3.52 -3.01 18.75
C VAL A 16 -2.75 -4.18 19.32
N CYS A 17 -1.55 -4.39 18.81
CA CYS A 17 -0.70 -5.49 19.20
C CYS A 17 0.71 -4.96 19.57
N ALA A 18 1.28 -5.52 20.61
CA ALA A 18 2.69 -5.32 20.93
C ALA A 18 3.51 -6.47 20.35
N VAL A 19 4.65 -6.14 19.77
CA VAL A 19 5.64 -7.12 19.32
C VAL A 19 6.82 -7.08 20.30
N ASP A 20 7.13 -8.19 20.92
CA ASP A 20 8.33 -8.30 21.73
C ASP A 20 9.56 -8.26 20.83
N ALA A 21 10.41 -7.27 21.03
CA ALA A 21 11.56 -7.01 20.17
C ALA A 21 12.66 -8.10 20.23
N VAL A 22 12.63 -9.00 21.21
CA VAL A 22 13.61 -10.07 21.36
C VAL A 22 13.10 -11.37 20.74
N SER A 23 11.87 -11.75 21.09
CA SER A 23 11.30 -13.05 20.70
C SER A 23 10.36 -12.98 19.49
N GLY A 24 10.02 -11.77 18.98
CA GLY A 24 9.01 -11.58 17.94
C GLY A 24 7.57 -11.90 18.37
N ARG A 25 7.35 -12.27 19.64
CA ARG A 25 6.02 -12.65 20.13
C ARG A 25 5.05 -11.48 20.01
N ILE A 26 3.91 -11.72 19.36
CA ILE A 26 2.80 -10.76 19.32
C ILE A 26 1.84 -10.99 20.49
N THR A 27 1.47 -9.89 21.13
CA THR A 27 0.37 -9.86 22.09
C THR A 27 -0.61 -8.79 21.67
N CYS A 28 -1.82 -9.19 21.25
CA CYS A 28 -2.88 -8.25 20.92
C CYS A 28 -3.58 -7.82 22.21
N SER A 29 -3.48 -6.54 22.53
CA SER A 29 -3.97 -5.96 23.79
C SER A 29 -5.38 -5.41 23.67
N ALA A 30 -5.78 -4.97 22.47
CA ALA A 30 -7.09 -4.36 22.25
C ALA A 30 -7.58 -4.52 20.81
N MET A 31 -8.91 -4.47 20.65
CA MET A 31 -9.59 -4.26 19.38
C MET A 31 -10.35 -2.95 19.51
N LEU A 32 -9.87 -1.90 18.87
CA LEU A 32 -10.40 -0.55 19.02
C LEU A 32 -11.50 -0.32 17.99
N PRO A 33 -12.73 0.07 18.41
CA PRO A 33 -13.77 0.47 17.48
C PRO A 33 -13.27 1.61 16.59
N SER A 34 -13.52 1.51 15.31
CA SER A 34 -13.07 2.48 14.32
C SER A 34 -14.13 2.70 13.23
N THR A 35 -13.71 3.20 12.08
CA THR A 35 -14.55 3.21 10.89
C THR A 35 -14.84 1.80 10.39
N PRO A 36 -15.98 1.54 9.72
CA PRO A 36 -16.24 0.25 9.09
C PRO A 36 -15.18 -0.09 8.03
N ASN A 37 -14.81 -1.38 7.93
CA ASN A 37 -13.84 -1.92 6.98
C ASN A 37 -12.54 -1.10 6.85
N PRO A 38 -11.75 -0.92 7.95
CA PRO A 38 -10.50 -0.17 7.94
C PRO A 38 -9.41 -1.01 7.26
N SER A 39 -9.28 -0.88 5.93
CA SER A 39 -8.40 -1.74 5.13
C SER A 39 -6.96 -1.25 5.03
N HIS A 40 -6.73 0.05 5.20
CA HIS A 40 -5.39 0.64 5.21
C HIS A 40 -5.30 1.82 6.16
N LEU A 41 -4.16 1.96 6.83
CA LEU A 41 -3.90 3.02 7.80
C LEU A 41 -2.49 3.59 7.68
N THR A 42 -2.31 4.82 8.18
CA THR A 42 -1.01 5.47 8.36
C THR A 42 -1.01 6.23 9.69
N MET A 43 0.17 6.44 10.26
CA MET A 43 0.32 7.19 11.51
C MET A 43 1.19 8.43 11.30
N SER A 44 1.00 9.43 12.18
CA SER A 44 1.94 10.53 12.33
C SER A 44 3.31 10.01 12.83
N THR A 45 4.38 10.76 12.57
CA THR A 45 5.74 10.39 12.98
C THR A 45 5.86 10.25 14.50
N ASP A 46 5.14 11.07 15.26
CA ASP A 46 5.09 11.02 16.73
C ASP A 46 4.16 9.91 17.28
N ARG A 47 3.49 9.17 16.38
CA ARG A 47 2.54 8.07 16.67
C ARG A 47 1.34 8.45 17.52
N ARG A 48 1.02 9.74 17.63
CA ARG A 48 -0.14 10.23 18.39
C ARG A 48 -1.42 10.31 17.55
N PHE A 49 -1.32 10.26 16.23
CA PHE A 49 -2.45 10.35 15.34
C PHE A 49 -2.45 9.22 14.33
N LEU A 50 -3.63 8.68 14.08
CA LEU A 50 -3.85 7.59 13.14
C LEU A 50 -4.91 8.01 12.12
N TYR A 51 -4.61 7.74 10.86
CA TYR A 51 -5.51 7.97 9.75
C TYR A 51 -5.83 6.66 9.07
N CYS A 52 -7.11 6.39 8.79
CA CYS A 52 -7.49 5.18 8.09
C CYS A 52 -8.63 5.41 7.11
N VAL A 53 -8.62 4.64 6.03
CA VAL A 53 -9.73 4.59 5.06
C VAL A 53 -10.77 3.57 5.49
N SER A 54 -12.00 3.79 5.05
CA SER A 54 -13.09 2.81 5.03
C SER A 54 -13.24 2.34 3.60
N GLU A 55 -12.85 1.12 3.29
CA GLU A 55 -12.99 0.54 1.94
C GLU A 55 -14.44 0.13 1.70
N LEU A 56 -15.25 1.05 1.21
CA LEU A 56 -16.70 0.91 1.03
C LEU A 56 -17.14 1.52 -0.29
N LYS A 57 -18.23 1.00 -0.85
CA LYS A 57 -18.92 1.61 -2.01
C LYS A 57 -19.89 2.70 -1.60
N GLU A 58 -20.41 2.60 -0.37
CA GLU A 58 -21.36 3.54 0.20
C GLU A 58 -21.14 3.64 1.73
N PHE A 59 -21.31 4.83 2.27
CA PHE A 59 -21.29 5.07 3.71
C PHE A 59 -22.43 6.00 4.11
N SER A 60 -23.35 5.53 4.97
CA SER A 60 -24.48 6.30 5.50
C SER A 60 -25.33 7.00 4.41
N GLY A 61 -25.58 6.33 3.31
CA GLY A 61 -26.37 6.85 2.18
C GLY A 61 -25.61 7.80 1.25
N ILE A 62 -24.28 7.98 1.47
CA ILE A 62 -23.41 8.75 0.60
C ILE A 62 -22.59 7.76 -0.23
N SER A 63 -22.66 7.89 -1.56
CA SER A 63 -21.84 7.08 -2.47
C SER A 63 -20.36 7.36 -2.25
N GLY A 64 -19.57 6.32 -1.95
CA GLY A 64 -18.12 6.41 -1.78
C GLY A 64 -17.64 5.98 -0.39
N SER A 65 -16.35 6.03 -0.25
CA SER A 65 -15.61 5.70 0.95
C SER A 65 -15.42 6.90 1.86
N THR A 66 -14.90 6.66 3.07
CA THR A 66 -14.48 7.71 3.98
C THR A 66 -13.03 7.55 4.39
N VAL A 67 -12.43 8.63 4.84
CA VAL A 67 -11.17 8.66 5.58
C VAL A 67 -11.41 9.28 6.95
N SER A 68 -10.86 8.67 7.98
CA SER A 68 -11.04 9.10 9.38
C SER A 68 -9.71 9.39 10.03
N ALA A 69 -9.66 10.45 10.84
CA ALA A 69 -8.53 10.80 11.70
C ALA A 69 -8.88 10.50 13.16
N TYR A 70 -7.94 9.92 13.88
CA TYR A 70 -8.06 9.58 15.29
C TYR A 70 -6.87 10.08 16.09
N ALA A 71 -7.10 10.58 17.30
CA ALA A 71 -6.07 10.67 18.32
C ALA A 71 -5.88 9.30 18.97
N VAL A 72 -4.63 8.91 19.16
CA VAL A 72 -4.21 7.69 19.86
C VAL A 72 -3.99 8.07 21.33
N GLU A 73 -4.81 7.55 22.21
CA GLU A 73 -4.82 7.90 23.62
C GLU A 73 -4.47 6.68 24.49
N GLU A 74 -4.14 6.94 25.75
CA GLU A 74 -3.88 5.90 26.77
C GLU A 74 -2.83 4.87 26.34
N GLY A 75 -1.74 5.33 25.68
CA GLY A 75 -0.67 4.44 25.21
C GLY A 75 -1.09 3.48 24.12
N GLY A 76 -2.11 3.83 23.32
CA GLY A 76 -2.66 2.99 22.26
C GLY A 76 -3.92 2.22 22.65
N ALA A 77 -4.40 2.35 23.88
CA ALA A 77 -5.58 1.61 24.35
C ALA A 77 -6.90 2.21 23.87
N ARG A 78 -6.90 3.44 23.33
CA ARG A 78 -8.09 4.12 22.85
C ARG A 78 -7.85 4.95 21.61
N LEU A 79 -8.82 4.91 20.67
CA LEU A 79 -8.89 5.82 19.51
C LEU A 79 -10.04 6.81 19.76
N ARG A 80 -9.72 8.11 19.75
CA ARG A 80 -10.73 9.16 19.76
C ARG A 80 -10.86 9.77 18.37
N LEU A 81 -12.04 9.64 17.76
CA LEU A 81 -12.32 10.21 16.45
C LEU A 81 -12.17 11.74 16.50
N LEU A 82 -11.36 12.29 15.62
CA LEU A 82 -11.20 13.75 15.42
C LEU A 82 -12.10 14.23 14.29
N SER A 83 -12.02 13.58 13.15
CA SER A 83 -12.83 13.93 11.98
C SER A 83 -13.04 12.72 11.07
N ARG A 84 -14.03 12.84 10.19
CA ARG A 84 -14.27 11.91 9.08
C ARG A 84 -14.69 12.70 7.85
N GLN A 85 -14.04 12.40 6.71
CA GLN A 85 -14.31 13.04 5.43
C GLN A 85 -14.68 12.00 4.38
N ALA A 86 -15.49 12.39 3.39
CA ALA A 86 -15.75 11.59 2.21
C ALA A 86 -14.51 11.59 1.30
N THR A 87 -14.12 10.43 0.76
CA THR A 87 -13.00 10.36 -0.19
C THR A 87 -13.43 10.70 -1.62
N CYS A 88 -14.72 10.95 -1.84
CA CYS A 88 -15.30 11.28 -3.15
C CYS A 88 -15.07 10.19 -4.21
N GLY A 89 -14.85 8.97 -3.78
CA GLY A 89 -14.68 7.77 -4.59
C GLY A 89 -14.99 6.50 -3.82
N ALA A 90 -15.28 5.42 -4.52
CA ALA A 90 -15.61 4.13 -3.93
C ALA A 90 -14.36 3.29 -3.67
N ASP A 91 -14.44 2.42 -2.65
CA ASP A 91 -13.42 1.44 -2.29
C ASP A 91 -12.04 2.08 -2.08
N ALA A 92 -11.96 3.08 -1.16
CA ALA A 92 -10.68 3.65 -0.77
C ALA A 92 -9.82 2.59 -0.09
N CYS A 93 -8.72 2.19 -0.74
CA CYS A 93 -7.89 1.05 -0.34
C CYS A 93 -6.50 1.43 0.17
N PHE A 94 -6.13 2.70 0.08
CA PHE A 94 -4.83 3.19 0.51
C PHE A 94 -4.90 4.62 1.03
N VAL A 95 -4.14 4.91 2.08
CA VAL A 95 -3.98 6.25 2.64
C VAL A 95 -2.52 6.50 3.01
N ARG A 96 -2.05 7.72 2.78
CA ARG A 96 -0.69 8.13 3.13
C ARG A 96 -0.64 9.56 3.62
N LEU A 97 -0.02 9.75 4.77
CA LEU A 97 0.34 11.06 5.27
C LEU A 97 1.55 11.57 4.46
N TRP A 98 1.49 12.81 3.96
CA TRP A 98 2.59 13.41 3.24
C TRP A 98 3.75 13.72 4.19
N HIS A 99 4.95 13.84 3.69
CA HIS A 99 6.16 13.94 4.52
C HIS A 99 6.19 15.16 5.48
N ASN A 100 5.47 16.24 5.15
CA ASN A 100 5.34 17.43 6.01
C ASN A 100 4.18 17.33 7.01
N GLU A 101 3.42 16.24 6.98
CA GLU A 101 2.24 15.95 7.81
C GLU A 101 1.09 16.98 7.73
N LYS A 102 1.13 17.88 6.75
CA LYS A 102 0.05 18.85 6.51
C LYS A 102 -1.01 18.34 5.55
N TRP A 103 -0.73 17.23 4.88
CA TRP A 103 -1.60 16.67 3.84
C TRP A 103 -1.72 15.16 3.97
N LEU A 104 -2.89 14.66 3.70
CA LEU A 104 -3.19 13.24 3.60
C LEU A 104 -3.72 12.93 2.20
N LEU A 105 -3.19 11.89 1.57
CA LEU A 105 -3.61 11.45 0.24
C LEU A 105 -4.25 10.06 0.32
N ALA A 106 -5.34 9.84 -0.40
CA ALA A 106 -6.04 8.56 -0.46
C ALA A 106 -6.29 8.11 -1.89
N ALA A 107 -6.16 6.80 -2.13
CA ALA A 107 -6.48 6.18 -3.42
C ALA A 107 -7.82 5.43 -3.32
N ASN A 108 -8.73 5.72 -4.24
CA ASN A 108 -10.05 5.12 -4.37
C ASN A 108 -10.03 4.09 -5.51
N TYR A 109 -10.02 2.81 -5.19
CA TYR A 109 -9.85 1.72 -6.16
C TYR A 109 -10.97 1.70 -7.22
N SER A 110 -12.20 1.37 -6.82
CA SER A 110 -13.34 1.35 -7.75
C SER A 110 -13.80 2.75 -8.17
N GLY A 111 -13.46 3.77 -7.37
CA GLY A 111 -13.73 5.17 -7.72
C GLY A 111 -12.81 5.74 -8.80
N GLY A 112 -11.72 5.05 -9.14
CA GLY A 112 -10.76 5.45 -10.17
C GLY A 112 -10.14 6.82 -9.90
N SER A 113 -9.90 7.19 -8.63
CA SER A 113 -9.51 8.55 -8.27
C SER A 113 -8.53 8.62 -7.09
N VAL A 114 -7.89 9.77 -6.96
CA VAL A 114 -7.06 10.14 -5.81
C VAL A 114 -7.66 11.38 -5.16
N ALA A 115 -7.70 11.41 -3.84
CA ALA A 115 -8.17 12.56 -3.06
C ALA A 115 -7.08 13.06 -2.12
N VAL A 116 -7.01 14.39 -1.93
CA VAL A 116 -6.06 15.10 -1.06
C VAL A 116 -6.82 15.84 0.01
N PHE A 117 -6.40 15.71 1.27
CA PHE A 117 -7.06 16.32 2.43
C PHE A 117 -6.07 17.16 3.22
N PRO A 118 -6.42 18.39 3.63
CA PRO A 118 -5.62 19.13 4.59
C PRO A 118 -5.70 18.45 5.97
N VAL A 119 -4.57 18.40 6.66
CA VAL A 119 -4.50 18.04 8.08
C VAL A 119 -4.55 19.33 8.86
N GLU A 120 -5.62 19.49 9.66
CA GLU A 120 -5.88 20.69 10.44
C GLU A 120 -4.99 20.78 11.69
N ALA A 121 -5.00 21.93 12.36
CA ALA A 121 -4.16 22.16 13.54
C ALA A 121 -4.44 21.21 14.71
N ASP A 122 -5.64 20.65 14.79
CA ASP A 122 -6.04 19.63 15.77
C ASP A 122 -5.76 18.20 15.30
N HIS A 123 -5.09 18.06 14.14
CA HIS A 123 -4.82 16.81 13.43
C HIS A 123 -6.06 16.08 12.87
N GLY A 124 -7.22 16.72 12.90
CA GLY A 124 -8.37 16.32 12.10
C GLY A 124 -8.11 16.55 10.61
N LEU A 125 -9.02 16.07 9.78
CA LEU A 125 -8.99 16.30 8.34
C LEU A 125 -10.05 17.31 7.95
N GLY A 126 -9.67 18.31 7.14
CA GLY A 126 -10.61 19.16 6.42
C GLY A 126 -11.23 18.44 5.22
N PRO A 127 -12.19 19.06 4.53
CA PRO A 127 -12.75 18.54 3.29
C PRO A 127 -11.66 18.33 2.22
N ALA A 128 -11.90 17.42 1.26
CA ALA A 128 -10.96 17.19 0.17
C ALA A 128 -10.65 18.49 -0.59
N ALA A 129 -9.38 18.88 -0.61
CA ALA A 129 -8.90 20.04 -1.35
C ALA A 129 -8.80 19.74 -2.85
N CYS A 130 -8.51 18.48 -3.19
CA CYS A 130 -8.34 18.02 -4.56
C CYS A 130 -8.89 16.61 -4.71
N VAL A 131 -9.59 16.35 -5.82
CA VAL A 131 -9.98 15.00 -6.25
C VAL A 131 -9.68 14.88 -7.74
N LEU A 132 -8.75 13.99 -8.08
CA LEU A 132 -8.40 13.71 -9.47
C LEU A 132 -8.90 12.32 -9.88
N ARG A 133 -9.62 12.26 -11.00
CA ARG A 133 -10.07 11.01 -11.62
C ARG A 133 -9.10 10.61 -12.72
N HIS A 134 -8.67 9.38 -12.70
CA HIS A 134 -7.96 8.78 -13.81
C HIS A 134 -8.96 8.44 -14.94
N SER A 135 -8.45 8.21 -16.13
CA SER A 135 -9.25 7.83 -17.31
C SER A 135 -8.51 6.82 -18.17
N GLY A 136 -9.27 5.96 -18.84
CA GLY A 136 -8.74 4.88 -19.67
C GLY A 136 -9.13 3.51 -19.15
N CYS A 137 -8.57 2.48 -19.78
CA CYS A 137 -8.76 1.08 -19.40
C CYS A 137 -7.51 0.27 -19.81
N GLY A 138 -7.39 -0.93 -19.28
CA GLY A 138 -6.35 -1.88 -19.66
C GLY A 138 -6.85 -2.94 -20.64
N THR A 139 -6.15 -4.08 -20.67
CA THR A 139 -6.42 -5.16 -21.64
C THR A 139 -7.41 -6.22 -21.12
N ASP A 140 -7.55 -6.38 -19.81
CA ASP A 140 -8.53 -7.30 -19.21
C ASP A 140 -9.81 -6.56 -18.82
N MET A 141 -10.83 -6.62 -19.67
CA MET A 141 -12.09 -5.92 -19.46
C MET A 141 -12.90 -6.38 -18.24
N ARG A 142 -12.48 -7.43 -17.52
CA ARG A 142 -13.11 -7.86 -16.25
C ARG A 142 -12.44 -7.25 -15.03
N ARG A 143 -11.18 -6.84 -15.16
CA ARG A 143 -10.36 -6.34 -14.06
C ARG A 143 -9.76 -4.97 -14.34
N GLN A 144 -9.81 -4.52 -15.59
CA GLN A 144 -9.22 -3.27 -16.08
C GLN A 144 -10.22 -2.51 -16.97
N GLU A 145 -11.51 -2.63 -16.69
CA GLU A 145 -12.59 -1.92 -17.38
C GLU A 145 -12.52 -0.41 -17.18
N GLY A 146 -11.80 0.03 -16.17
CA GLY A 146 -11.54 1.41 -15.80
C GLY A 146 -10.31 1.53 -14.91
N PRO A 147 -9.98 2.75 -14.46
CA PRO A 147 -8.86 2.98 -13.56
C PRO A 147 -9.09 2.40 -12.16
N HIS A 148 -8.03 1.88 -11.55
CA HIS A 148 -8.03 1.31 -10.21
C HIS A 148 -6.76 1.74 -9.43
N PRO A 149 -6.66 3.00 -8.98
CA PRO A 149 -5.56 3.48 -8.14
C PRO A 149 -5.45 2.63 -6.86
N HIS A 150 -4.23 2.14 -6.55
CA HIS A 150 -4.07 1.21 -5.43
C HIS A 150 -3.05 1.66 -4.38
N GLN A 151 -2.23 2.66 -4.67
CA GLN A 151 -1.25 3.19 -3.72
C GLN A 151 -0.97 4.66 -3.98
N ILE A 152 -0.50 5.37 -2.96
CA ILE A 152 0.15 6.67 -3.05
C ILE A 152 1.64 6.46 -2.78
N LEU A 153 2.48 6.66 -3.78
CA LEU A 153 3.91 6.42 -3.73
C LEU A 153 4.70 7.71 -3.97
N PRO A 154 5.15 8.42 -2.92
CA PRO A 154 6.02 9.58 -3.08
C PRO A 154 7.30 9.22 -3.82
N ALA A 155 7.70 10.07 -4.76
CA ALA A 155 8.98 9.95 -5.45
C ALA A 155 10.15 10.34 -4.52
N PRO A 156 11.39 9.95 -4.84
CA PRO A 156 12.57 10.29 -4.04
C PRO A 156 12.81 11.79 -3.88
N ASP A 157 12.38 12.61 -4.84
CA ASP A 157 12.49 14.08 -4.80
C ASP A 157 11.55 14.76 -3.80
N LYS A 158 10.55 14.02 -3.25
CA LYS A 158 9.53 14.52 -2.32
C LYS A 158 8.62 15.61 -2.88
N ILE A 159 8.59 15.78 -4.20
CA ILE A 159 7.74 16.72 -4.93
C ILE A 159 6.72 15.95 -5.75
N HIS A 160 7.18 14.89 -6.42
CA HIS A 160 6.32 14.06 -7.25
C HIS A 160 5.72 12.89 -6.47
N VAL A 161 4.56 12.46 -6.92
CA VAL A 161 3.86 11.29 -6.40
C VAL A 161 3.44 10.39 -7.56
N TYR A 162 3.81 9.13 -7.48
CA TYR A 162 3.31 8.10 -8.36
C TYR A 162 2.09 7.42 -7.76
N VAL A 163 1.12 7.15 -8.58
CA VAL A 163 -0.08 6.41 -8.22
C VAL A 163 -0.12 5.12 -9.06
N PRO A 164 0.29 3.98 -8.50
CA PRO A 164 0.08 2.69 -9.14
C PRO A 164 -1.39 2.49 -9.44
N ASP A 165 -1.70 2.30 -10.72
CA ASP A 165 -3.07 2.08 -11.21
C ASP A 165 -3.16 0.72 -11.88
N LEU A 166 -3.90 -0.19 -11.24
CA LEU A 166 -4.07 -1.55 -11.72
C LEU A 166 -4.84 -1.59 -13.04
N GLY A 167 -5.86 -0.74 -13.15
CA GLY A 167 -6.72 -0.72 -14.33
C GLY A 167 -6.04 -0.14 -15.57
N LEU A 168 -5.00 0.68 -15.39
CA LEU A 168 -4.29 1.34 -16.48
C LEU A 168 -2.94 0.71 -16.81
N ASP A 169 -2.50 -0.29 -16.06
CA ASP A 169 -1.15 -0.88 -16.15
C ASP A 169 -0.04 0.18 -16.13
N ARG A 170 -0.14 1.18 -15.24
CA ARG A 170 0.89 2.23 -15.11
C ARG A 170 0.96 2.83 -13.73
N LEU A 171 2.08 3.45 -13.42
CA LEU A 171 2.16 4.38 -12.31
C LEU A 171 1.90 5.78 -12.88
N VAL A 172 0.77 6.38 -12.51
CA VAL A 172 0.40 7.73 -12.95
C VAL A 172 1.19 8.74 -12.14
N CYS A 173 1.93 9.63 -12.80
CA CYS A 173 2.77 10.64 -12.14
C CYS A 173 2.02 11.95 -11.98
N TYR A 174 2.19 12.58 -10.81
CA TYR A 174 1.73 13.93 -10.51
C TYR A 174 2.82 14.71 -9.76
N ARG A 175 2.87 16.01 -10.01
CA ARG A 175 3.51 16.95 -9.10
C ARG A 175 2.51 17.32 -7.99
N PHE A 176 2.96 17.30 -6.74
CA PHE A 176 2.17 17.74 -5.61
C PHE A 176 2.56 19.16 -5.18
N ASP A 177 1.59 20.07 -5.23
CA ASP A 177 1.72 21.41 -4.71
C ASP A 177 1.33 21.42 -3.22
N GLU A 178 2.33 21.52 -2.35
CA GLU A 178 2.13 21.48 -0.89
C GLU A 178 1.51 22.75 -0.31
N GLU A 179 1.49 23.86 -1.05
CA GLU A 179 0.87 25.10 -0.61
C GLU A 179 -0.63 25.07 -0.89
N ALA A 180 -1.02 24.60 -2.06
CA ALA A 180 -2.40 24.54 -2.50
C ALA A 180 -3.10 23.20 -2.17
N GLY A 181 -2.35 22.13 -1.90
CA GLY A 181 -2.88 20.78 -1.73
C GLY A 181 -3.37 20.16 -3.04
N TRP A 182 -2.74 20.48 -4.15
CA TRP A 182 -3.19 20.07 -5.47
C TRP A 182 -2.20 19.14 -6.15
N LEU A 183 -2.76 18.19 -6.90
CA LEU A 183 -2.01 17.33 -7.80
C LEU A 183 -2.15 17.84 -9.24
N THR A 184 -1.03 18.01 -9.94
CA THR A 184 -0.98 18.52 -11.31
C THR A 184 -0.07 17.67 -12.18
N LYS A 185 -0.28 17.73 -13.52
CA LYS A 185 0.68 17.19 -14.49
C LYS A 185 1.64 18.31 -14.87
N ASP A 186 2.96 18.06 -14.75
CA ASP A 186 4.01 19.04 -15.03
C ASP A 186 5.01 18.61 -16.10
N GLY A 187 4.69 17.54 -16.81
CA GLY A 187 5.52 17.00 -17.90
C GLY A 187 6.31 15.75 -17.51
N TRP A 188 6.42 15.39 -16.23
CA TRP A 188 6.93 14.07 -15.86
C TRP A 188 6.03 12.97 -16.39
N GLN A 189 6.64 11.92 -16.89
CA GLN A 189 5.93 10.85 -17.58
C GLN A 189 5.37 9.81 -16.59
N ASP A 190 4.23 9.23 -16.94
CA ASP A 190 3.76 8.01 -16.30
C ASP A 190 4.74 6.88 -16.59
N ILE A 191 4.96 5.99 -15.61
CA ILE A 191 5.81 4.80 -15.79
C ILE A 191 4.91 3.65 -16.26
N PRO A 192 5.08 3.14 -17.49
CA PRO A 192 4.25 2.07 -18.01
C PRO A 192 4.64 0.71 -17.40
N GLY A 193 3.64 -0.13 -17.13
CA GLY A 193 3.78 -1.56 -16.93
C GLY A 193 3.57 -2.34 -18.22
N LEU A 194 3.70 -3.67 -18.14
CA LEU A 194 3.32 -4.54 -19.25
C LEU A 194 1.80 -4.76 -19.25
N PRO A 195 1.16 -4.86 -20.43
CA PRO A 195 -0.29 -5.01 -20.54
C PRO A 195 -0.82 -6.23 -19.78
N GLY A 196 -1.89 -6.05 -19.01
CA GLY A 196 -2.55 -7.12 -18.26
C GLY A 196 -1.87 -7.53 -16.96
N GLN A 197 -0.79 -6.85 -16.55
CA GLN A 197 -0.11 -7.18 -15.29
C GLN A 197 -0.84 -6.67 -14.05
N GLY A 198 -1.57 -5.55 -14.15
CA GLY A 198 -2.26 -4.93 -13.02
C GLY A 198 -1.30 -4.39 -11.97
N ILE A 199 -0.71 -3.23 -12.20
CA ILE A 199 0.23 -2.57 -11.28
C ILE A 199 -0.49 -2.24 -9.96
N ARG A 200 0.11 -2.63 -8.82
CA ARG A 200 -0.55 -2.53 -7.51
C ARG A 200 0.21 -1.69 -6.49
N HIS A 201 1.40 -2.11 -6.11
CA HIS A 201 2.25 -1.44 -5.12
C HIS A 201 3.67 -1.28 -5.64
N GLY A 202 4.35 -0.24 -5.20
CA GLY A 202 5.76 0.00 -5.50
C GLY A 202 6.55 0.43 -4.28
N VAL A 203 7.87 0.29 -4.36
CA VAL A 203 8.84 0.80 -3.38
C VAL A 203 10.10 1.25 -4.10
N PHE A 204 10.57 2.45 -3.77
CA PHE A 204 11.86 2.94 -4.24
C PHE A 204 13.01 2.39 -3.41
N ARG A 205 14.15 2.11 -4.04
CA ARG A 205 15.40 1.92 -3.34
C ARG A 205 15.81 3.23 -2.67
N ALA A 206 16.51 3.15 -1.54
CA ALA A 206 16.85 4.33 -0.73
C ALA A 206 17.70 5.38 -1.47
N ASP A 207 18.51 4.95 -2.44
CA ASP A 207 19.31 5.84 -3.29
C ASP A 207 18.51 6.49 -4.43
N GLY A 208 17.22 6.14 -4.57
CA GLY A 208 16.34 6.64 -5.61
C GLY A 208 16.62 6.13 -7.02
N THR A 209 17.55 5.19 -7.23
CA THR A 209 17.96 4.75 -8.59
C THR A 209 17.16 3.56 -9.12
N ARG A 210 16.35 2.93 -8.26
CA ARG A 210 15.53 1.76 -8.63
C ARG A 210 14.13 1.89 -8.05
N LEU A 211 13.17 1.40 -8.83
CA LEU A 211 11.79 1.25 -8.41
C LEU A 211 11.38 -0.21 -8.60
N TYR A 212 10.88 -0.83 -7.54
CA TYR A 212 10.33 -2.19 -7.54
C TYR A 212 8.82 -2.11 -7.49
N VAL A 213 8.14 -2.82 -8.39
CA VAL A 213 6.69 -2.74 -8.55
C VAL A 213 6.06 -4.12 -8.53
N MET A 214 5.18 -4.35 -7.58
CA MET A 214 4.35 -5.55 -7.50
C MET A 214 3.14 -5.42 -8.42
N THR A 215 2.94 -6.42 -9.25
CA THR A 215 1.76 -6.54 -10.11
C THR A 215 0.76 -7.52 -9.50
N GLU A 216 -0.52 -7.14 -9.46
CA GLU A 216 -1.55 -7.98 -8.85
C GLU A 216 -1.90 -9.16 -9.75
N MET A 217 -2.29 -8.89 -11.00
CA MET A 217 -2.89 -9.88 -11.88
C MET A 217 -1.85 -10.90 -12.38
N ALA A 218 -0.63 -10.45 -12.69
CA ALA A 218 0.46 -11.34 -13.09
C ALA A 218 1.18 -11.98 -11.90
N ALA A 219 1.08 -11.41 -10.70
CA ALA A 219 1.86 -11.77 -9.52
C ALA A 219 3.36 -11.78 -9.81
N GLN A 220 3.86 -10.67 -10.34
CA GLN A 220 5.27 -10.47 -10.71
C GLN A 220 5.81 -9.22 -10.03
N VAL A 221 7.12 -9.16 -9.85
CA VAL A 221 7.84 -7.95 -9.46
C VAL A 221 8.59 -7.42 -10.67
N ASN A 222 8.27 -6.20 -11.07
CA ASN A 222 9.01 -5.45 -12.08
C ASN A 222 10.07 -4.59 -11.42
N VAL A 223 11.27 -4.58 -11.98
CA VAL A 223 12.39 -3.71 -11.58
C VAL A 223 12.59 -2.67 -12.67
N TYR A 224 12.53 -1.40 -12.27
CA TYR A 224 12.80 -0.28 -13.16
C TYR A 224 14.09 0.43 -12.74
N SER A 225 14.89 0.88 -13.72
CA SER A 225 15.78 2.02 -13.49
C SER A 225 14.92 3.25 -13.20
N TYR A 226 15.44 4.16 -12.42
CA TYR A 226 14.77 5.43 -12.14
C TYR A 226 15.81 6.53 -12.00
N ASP A 227 15.59 7.65 -12.69
CA ASP A 227 16.39 8.86 -12.54
C ASP A 227 15.58 9.89 -11.71
N PRO A 228 16.02 10.20 -10.48
CA PRO A 228 15.29 11.16 -9.65
C PRO A 228 15.38 12.61 -10.13
N ALA A 229 16.21 12.90 -11.14
CA ALA A 229 16.36 14.25 -11.67
C ALA A 229 15.23 14.64 -12.63
N ASP A 230 14.69 13.65 -13.38
CA ASP A 230 13.66 13.90 -14.39
C ASP A 230 12.50 12.88 -14.37
N GLY A 231 12.54 11.90 -13.46
CA GLY A 231 11.54 10.84 -13.32
C GLY A 231 11.56 9.80 -14.42
N SER A 232 12.59 9.81 -15.29
CA SER A 232 12.70 8.81 -16.34
C SER A 232 12.90 7.42 -15.76
N ALA A 233 12.21 6.42 -16.33
CA ALA A 233 12.25 5.04 -15.86
C ALA A 233 12.23 4.07 -17.04
N ALA A 234 12.97 2.98 -16.92
CA ALA A 234 12.99 1.90 -17.90
C ALA A 234 12.88 0.55 -17.20
N LEU A 235 12.05 -0.36 -17.74
CA LEU A 235 11.93 -1.72 -17.23
C LEU A 235 13.24 -2.48 -17.49
N LEU A 236 13.85 -2.98 -16.42
CA LEU A 236 15.11 -3.75 -16.47
C LEU A 236 14.87 -5.24 -16.33
N GLN A 237 13.92 -5.64 -15.48
CA GLN A 237 13.70 -7.03 -15.11
C GLN A 237 12.24 -7.27 -14.72
N THR A 238 11.74 -8.47 -14.97
CA THR A 238 10.47 -8.97 -14.43
C THR A 238 10.74 -10.31 -13.76
N CYS A 239 10.34 -10.44 -12.49
CA CYS A 239 10.54 -11.64 -11.68
C CYS A 239 9.19 -12.28 -11.34
N ASP A 240 9.03 -13.57 -11.60
CA ASP A 240 7.88 -14.34 -11.16
C ASP A 240 7.95 -14.55 -9.65
N THR A 241 6.82 -14.35 -8.95
CA THR A 241 6.72 -14.63 -7.50
C THR A 241 6.21 -16.05 -7.23
N VAL A 242 5.50 -16.65 -8.16
CA VAL A 242 4.99 -18.02 -8.06
C VAL A 242 5.06 -18.71 -9.41
N ARG A 243 5.23 -20.04 -9.39
CA ARG A 243 5.16 -20.86 -10.59
C ARG A 243 3.71 -21.26 -10.89
N GLY A 244 3.36 -21.31 -12.17
CA GLY A 244 2.00 -21.64 -12.61
C GLY A 244 1.07 -20.43 -12.66
N THR A 245 -0.17 -20.63 -13.07
CA THR A 245 -1.12 -19.56 -13.38
C THR A 245 -2.38 -19.52 -12.50
N ALA A 246 -2.67 -20.59 -11.77
CA ALA A 246 -3.92 -20.70 -11.02
C ALA A 246 -3.85 -20.02 -9.66
N GLY A 247 -4.86 -19.19 -9.35
CA GLY A 247 -5.13 -18.67 -8.01
C GLY A 247 -4.09 -17.71 -7.44
N LYS A 248 -3.31 -17.00 -8.29
CA LYS A 248 -2.26 -16.10 -7.82
C LYS A 248 -2.67 -14.64 -8.02
N LEU A 249 -2.58 -13.86 -6.95
CA LEU A 249 -2.74 -12.41 -6.98
C LEU A 249 -1.64 -11.77 -6.13
N GLY A 250 -0.80 -10.96 -6.77
CA GLY A 250 0.20 -10.19 -6.04
C GLY A 250 -0.44 -9.22 -5.04
N ALA A 251 0.23 -8.95 -3.94
CA ALA A 251 -0.33 -8.04 -2.93
C ALA A 251 0.67 -6.95 -2.51
N ALA A 252 1.37 -7.12 -1.42
CA ALA A 252 2.29 -6.12 -0.89
C ALA A 252 3.74 -6.37 -1.34
N ILE A 253 4.53 -5.32 -1.28
CA ILE A 253 5.97 -5.33 -1.54
C ILE A 253 6.66 -4.41 -0.53
N ARG A 254 7.77 -4.86 0.06
CA ARG A 254 8.59 -4.08 0.99
C ARG A 254 10.07 -4.35 0.75
N LEU A 255 10.86 -3.30 0.78
CA LEU A 255 12.31 -3.39 0.79
C LEU A 255 12.78 -3.46 2.25
N HIS A 256 13.68 -4.38 2.57
CA HIS A 256 14.32 -4.46 3.88
C HIS A 256 15.08 -3.15 4.19
N PRO A 257 15.14 -2.69 5.46
CA PRO A 257 15.88 -1.47 5.81
C PRO A 257 17.34 -1.46 5.39
N SER A 258 17.99 -2.62 5.31
CA SER A 258 19.37 -2.73 4.79
C SER A 258 19.51 -2.52 3.28
N GLY A 259 18.38 -2.54 2.53
CA GLY A 259 18.39 -2.50 1.07
C GLY A 259 18.86 -3.79 0.37
N LYS A 260 19.19 -4.84 1.12
CA LYS A 260 19.74 -6.09 0.57
C LYS A 260 18.68 -7.11 0.14
N TRP A 261 17.46 -6.98 0.66
CA TRP A 261 16.37 -7.93 0.40
C TRP A 261 15.06 -7.21 0.10
N LEU A 262 14.29 -7.80 -0.79
CA LEU A 262 12.95 -7.38 -1.14
C LEU A 262 11.97 -8.51 -0.84
N TYR A 263 10.85 -8.18 -0.20
CA TYR A 263 9.79 -9.14 0.11
C TYR A 263 8.53 -8.82 -0.67
N ALA A 264 7.84 -9.87 -1.10
CA ALA A 264 6.55 -9.77 -1.77
C ALA A 264 5.56 -10.80 -1.20
N SER A 265 4.29 -10.43 -1.04
CA SER A 265 3.23 -11.36 -0.66
C SER A 265 2.34 -11.70 -1.85
N VAL A 266 1.88 -12.96 -1.91
CA VAL A 266 1.03 -13.46 -3.00
C VAL A 266 -0.17 -14.17 -2.42
N ARG A 267 -1.35 -13.65 -2.72
CA ARG A 267 -2.65 -14.19 -2.32
C ARG A 267 -3.03 -15.37 -3.20
N GLY A 268 -3.75 -16.33 -2.66
CA GLY A 268 -4.17 -17.57 -3.34
C GLY A 268 -3.09 -18.65 -3.35
N ALA A 269 -1.83 -18.28 -3.60
CA ALA A 269 -0.67 -19.14 -3.30
C ALA A 269 -0.30 -19.07 -1.81
N ASP A 270 -0.71 -18.01 -1.13
CA ASP A 270 -0.55 -17.75 0.31
C ASP A 270 0.91 -17.83 0.77
N VAL A 271 1.79 -17.19 -0.01
CA VAL A 271 3.24 -17.20 0.22
C VAL A 271 3.82 -15.81 0.40
N LEU A 272 4.95 -15.78 1.10
CA LEU A 272 5.92 -14.69 1.13
C LEU A 272 7.13 -15.11 0.30
N VAL A 273 7.59 -14.23 -0.59
CA VAL A 273 8.73 -14.45 -1.47
C VAL A 273 9.83 -13.48 -1.11
N THR A 274 11.05 -13.98 -0.92
CA THR A 274 12.25 -13.19 -0.66
C THR A 274 13.11 -13.12 -1.90
N PHE A 275 13.53 -11.93 -2.26
CA PHE A 275 14.51 -11.67 -3.30
C PHE A 275 15.75 -11.03 -2.69
N GLY A 276 16.92 -11.53 -3.05
CA GLY A 276 18.18 -10.81 -2.87
C GLY A 276 18.26 -9.66 -3.86
N VAL A 277 18.77 -8.52 -3.41
CA VAL A 277 19.00 -7.32 -4.21
C VAL A 277 20.50 -7.19 -4.44
N ASP A 278 20.96 -7.27 -5.68
CA ASP A 278 22.37 -7.11 -6.00
C ASP A 278 22.82 -5.64 -5.99
N GLU A 279 24.09 -5.39 -6.25
CA GLU A 279 24.66 -4.03 -6.29
C GLU A 279 24.02 -3.15 -7.36
N ASN A 280 23.56 -3.74 -8.46
CA ASN A 280 22.86 -3.07 -9.55
C ASN A 280 21.36 -2.91 -9.28
N GLY A 281 20.87 -3.43 -8.15
CA GLY A 281 19.47 -3.40 -7.76
C GLY A 281 18.61 -4.42 -8.51
N LEU A 282 19.20 -5.43 -9.16
CA LEU A 282 18.47 -6.52 -9.77
C LEU A 282 18.13 -7.60 -8.75
N LEU A 283 17.08 -8.36 -9.01
CA LEU A 283 16.49 -9.31 -8.07
C LEU A 283 16.85 -10.75 -8.45
N THR A 284 17.18 -11.54 -7.43
CA THR A 284 17.27 -12.99 -7.51
C THR A 284 16.43 -13.63 -6.41
N GLU A 285 15.49 -14.52 -6.77
CA GLU A 285 14.69 -15.24 -5.77
C GLU A 285 15.61 -16.06 -4.86
N GLN A 286 15.47 -15.89 -3.55
CA GLN A 286 16.23 -16.63 -2.55
C GLN A 286 15.39 -17.67 -1.84
N SER A 287 14.17 -17.27 -1.40
CA SER A 287 13.29 -18.18 -0.69
C SER A 287 11.81 -17.88 -0.94
N ARG A 288 10.99 -18.87 -0.63
CA ARG A 288 9.54 -18.79 -0.66
C ARG A 288 8.98 -19.62 0.46
N ILE A 289 8.20 -19.01 1.34
CA ILE A 289 7.57 -19.68 2.47
C ILE A 289 6.07 -19.41 2.51
N GLY A 290 5.32 -20.26 3.21
CA GLY A 290 3.90 -20.00 3.49
C GLY A 290 3.75 -18.80 4.41
N SER A 291 2.71 -17.98 4.20
CA SER A 291 2.40 -16.80 5.03
C SER A 291 1.83 -17.13 6.41
N GLY A 292 1.67 -18.41 6.74
CA GLY A 292 1.06 -18.85 8.00
C GLY A 292 -0.48 -18.69 8.05
N GLY A 293 -1.10 -18.32 6.92
CA GLY A 293 -2.54 -18.12 6.81
C GLY A 293 -3.00 -18.04 5.36
N LYS A 294 -4.18 -17.46 5.15
CA LYS A 294 -4.80 -17.31 3.82
C LYS A 294 -4.97 -15.85 3.44
N ILE A 295 -4.66 -15.56 2.16
CA ILE A 295 -4.78 -14.23 1.59
C ILE A 295 -3.90 -13.22 2.34
N PRO A 296 -2.54 -13.34 2.29
CA PRO A 296 -1.62 -12.36 2.85
C PRO A 296 -1.72 -11.05 2.08
N ARG A 297 -2.71 -10.22 2.45
CA ARG A 297 -3.05 -8.98 1.73
C ARG A 297 -2.00 -7.90 1.94
N ASP A 298 -1.45 -7.80 3.14
CA ASP A 298 -0.37 -6.89 3.46
C ASP A 298 0.58 -7.51 4.49
N PHE A 299 1.78 -6.97 4.58
CA PHE A 299 2.77 -7.28 5.60
C PHE A 299 3.64 -6.05 5.84
N ASP A 300 4.29 -6.01 6.97
CA ASP A 300 5.28 -4.97 7.27
C ASP A 300 6.50 -5.54 7.97
N LEU A 301 7.57 -4.75 8.01
CA LEU A 301 8.83 -5.08 8.69
C LEU A 301 8.94 -4.26 9.97
N THR A 302 9.56 -4.82 11.00
CA THR A 302 9.99 -4.01 12.13
C THR A 302 11.06 -3.00 11.67
N PRO A 303 11.17 -1.84 12.33
CA PRO A 303 12.12 -0.79 11.91
C PRO A 303 13.59 -1.24 11.89
N ASP A 304 13.95 -2.22 12.72
CA ASP A 304 15.27 -2.84 12.74
C ASP A 304 15.47 -3.95 11.68
N GLY A 305 14.40 -4.31 10.97
CA GLY A 305 14.40 -5.35 9.96
C GLY A 305 14.42 -6.79 10.49
N ARG A 306 14.34 -6.99 11.82
CA ARG A 306 14.44 -8.34 12.40
C ARG A 306 13.22 -9.22 12.19
N PHE A 307 12.04 -8.61 12.10
CA PHE A 307 10.80 -9.35 11.96
C PHE A 307 9.96 -8.86 10.78
N LEU A 308 9.30 -9.82 10.13
CA LEU A 308 8.24 -9.58 9.13
C LEU A 308 6.91 -10.01 9.75
N LEU A 309 5.91 -9.15 9.67
CA LEU A 309 4.56 -9.38 10.19
C LEU A 309 3.58 -9.48 9.04
N ALA A 310 3.06 -10.68 8.77
CA ALA A 310 2.10 -10.92 7.69
C ALA A 310 0.65 -10.89 8.20
N ALA A 311 -0.18 -10.08 7.55
CA ALA A 311 -1.62 -9.99 7.81
C ALA A 311 -2.39 -10.85 6.79
N ASN A 312 -2.97 -11.93 7.26
CA ASN A 312 -3.71 -12.89 6.45
C ASN A 312 -5.22 -12.65 6.55
N GLN A 313 -5.79 -12.04 5.49
CA GLN A 313 -7.16 -11.53 5.48
C GLN A 313 -8.22 -12.60 5.73
N ASP A 314 -8.12 -13.78 5.07
CA ASP A 314 -9.19 -14.78 5.08
C ASP A 314 -9.07 -15.79 6.24
N SER A 315 -7.91 -15.84 6.89
CA SER A 315 -7.70 -16.62 8.11
C SER A 315 -7.74 -15.79 9.39
N ASP A 316 -7.95 -14.47 9.29
CA ASP A 316 -8.08 -13.52 10.41
C ASP A 316 -6.91 -13.62 11.41
N ASN A 317 -5.68 -13.79 10.92
CA ASN A 317 -4.50 -13.92 11.77
C ASN A 317 -3.32 -13.05 11.32
N LEU A 318 -2.47 -12.74 12.29
CA LEU A 318 -1.15 -12.16 12.07
C LEU A 318 -0.11 -13.24 12.34
N CYS A 319 0.87 -13.35 11.44
CA CYS A 319 2.01 -14.24 11.62
C CYS A 319 3.29 -13.41 11.67
N VAL A 320 4.20 -13.78 12.57
CA VAL A 320 5.52 -13.17 12.69
C VAL A 320 6.56 -14.15 12.19
N PHE A 321 7.52 -13.62 11.47
CA PHE A 321 8.65 -14.35 10.96
C PHE A 321 9.92 -13.63 11.39
N GLU A 322 10.86 -14.33 12.01
CA GLU A 322 12.20 -13.80 12.27
C GLU A 322 13.01 -13.85 10.97
N ILE A 323 13.70 -12.77 10.64
CA ILE A 323 14.55 -12.68 9.46
C ILE A 323 15.99 -13.04 9.84
N ASP A 324 16.54 -14.06 9.19
CA ASP A 324 17.92 -14.51 9.42
C ASP A 324 18.97 -13.57 8.79
N ALA A 325 20.23 -13.88 8.97
CA ALA A 325 21.36 -13.10 8.46
C ALA A 325 21.43 -13.10 6.91
N GLU A 326 20.82 -14.06 6.27
CA GLU A 326 20.69 -14.23 4.83
C GLU A 326 19.42 -13.58 4.26
N GLY A 327 18.56 -13.02 5.13
CA GLY A 327 17.32 -12.33 4.78
C GLY A 327 16.10 -13.24 4.63
N ASN A 328 16.20 -14.52 4.99
CA ASN A 328 15.06 -15.43 4.87
C ASN A 328 14.16 -15.33 6.12
N PRO A 329 12.84 -15.20 5.93
CA PRO A 329 11.90 -15.22 7.06
C PRO A 329 11.66 -16.65 7.55
N HIS A 330 11.66 -16.83 8.86
CA HIS A 330 11.38 -18.10 9.57
C HIS A 330 10.23 -17.90 10.56
N PRO A 331 9.28 -18.88 10.68
CA PRO A 331 8.17 -18.79 11.62
C PRO A 331 8.60 -18.74 13.08
#